data_7a6cbc08237fadb08ee9bf464b2a6594
#
_entry.id   7a6cbc08237fadb08ee9bf464b2a6594
#
_cell.length_a   1.000
_cell.length_b   1.000
_cell.length_c   1.000
_cell.angle_alpha   90.00
_cell.angle_beta   90.00
_cell.angle_gamma   90.00
#
_symmetry.space_group_name_H-M   'P 1'
#
loop_
_entity.id
_entity.type
_entity.pdbx_description
1 polymer ?
#
loop_
_entity_poly.entity_id
_entity_poly.type
_entity_poly.pdbx_seq_one_letter_code
_entity_poly.pdbx_strand_id
1 'polypeptide(L)'
;MPNLAGIRVLVVDDNADSLDIFATVLKQFGAVVRTARGARKALALLATTSAHVLVSDLAMPDEDGLWLLDQLRRLPHGQSGSIPAIAVTADRHHYDLKQAADAGFDAFLTKPVDPFELAAAIAKLVGR
;
A
#
# COMPACT_ATOMS: atom_id res chain seq x y z
N MET A 1 13.26 14.50 -7.87
CA MET A 1 12.35 13.44 -8.33
C MET A 1 12.56 12.17 -7.51
N PRO A 2 11.52 11.50 -7.05
CA PRO A 2 11.69 10.22 -6.37
C PRO A 2 12.36 9.19 -7.28
N ASN A 3 13.20 8.37 -6.69
CA ASN A 3 13.82 7.26 -7.40
C ASN A 3 13.41 5.96 -6.71
N LEU A 4 12.61 5.16 -7.38
CA LEU A 4 12.10 3.90 -6.85
C LEU A 4 12.72 2.68 -7.55
N ALA A 5 13.87 2.86 -8.19
CA ALA A 5 14.53 1.77 -8.93
C ALA A 5 14.71 0.53 -8.04
N GLY A 6 14.15 -0.60 -8.48
CA GLY A 6 14.22 -1.86 -7.77
C GLY A 6 13.32 -2.00 -6.55
N ILE A 7 12.57 -0.96 -6.18
CA ILE A 7 11.65 -1.04 -5.05
C ILE A 7 10.39 -1.81 -5.47
N ARG A 8 10.09 -2.86 -4.74
CA ARG A 8 8.90 -3.68 -4.98
C ARG A 8 7.74 -3.13 -4.17
N VAL A 9 6.67 -2.72 -4.86
CA VAL A 9 5.47 -2.12 -4.28
C VAL A 9 4.28 -3.01 -4.56
N LEU A 10 3.51 -3.33 -3.53
CA LEU A 10 2.19 -3.92 -3.72
C LEU A 10 1.14 -2.85 -3.51
N VAL A 11 0.31 -2.60 -4.52
CA VAL A 11 -0.80 -1.65 -4.46
C VAL A 11 -2.10 -2.42 -4.39
N VAL A 12 -2.92 -2.11 -3.40
CA VAL A 12 -4.18 -2.81 -3.15
C VAL A 12 -5.33 -1.80 -3.19
N ASP A 13 -6.27 -2.01 -4.09
CA ASP A 13 -7.43 -1.15 -4.27
C ASP A 13 -8.48 -1.95 -5.03
N ASP A 14 -9.75 -1.86 -4.64
CA ASP A 14 -10.83 -2.54 -5.36
C ASP A 14 -11.21 -1.85 -6.68
N ASN A 15 -10.74 -0.63 -6.89
CA ASN A 15 -10.97 0.13 -8.12
C ASN A 15 -9.85 -0.14 -9.12
N ALA A 16 -10.18 -0.79 -10.25
CA ALA A 16 -9.20 -1.15 -11.26
C ALA A 16 -8.52 0.07 -11.89
N ASP A 17 -9.25 1.17 -12.08
CA ASP A 17 -8.68 2.38 -12.68
C ASP A 17 -7.64 3.02 -11.76
N SER A 18 -7.90 3.06 -10.45
CA SER A 18 -6.93 3.54 -9.48
C SER A 18 -5.66 2.70 -9.50
N LEU A 19 -5.80 1.37 -9.55
CA LEU A 19 -4.64 0.47 -9.64
C LEU A 19 -3.80 0.75 -10.89
N ASP A 20 -4.45 0.92 -12.03
CA ASP A 20 -3.76 1.18 -13.29
C ASP A 20 -2.99 2.49 -13.25
N ILE A 21 -3.60 3.55 -12.72
CA ILE A 21 -2.95 4.86 -12.61
C ILE A 21 -1.74 4.79 -11.69
N PHE A 22 -1.91 4.24 -10.50
CA PHE A 22 -0.80 4.14 -9.54
C PHE A 22 0.33 3.26 -10.07
N ALA A 23 -0.02 2.10 -10.66
CA ALA A 23 1.00 1.20 -11.20
C ALA A 23 1.79 1.87 -12.33
N THR A 24 1.09 2.57 -13.23
CA THR A 24 1.73 3.24 -14.37
C THR A 24 2.74 4.28 -13.89
N VAL A 25 2.30 5.16 -12.96
CA VAL A 25 3.17 6.24 -12.49
C VAL A 25 4.34 5.69 -11.67
N LEU A 26 4.08 4.76 -10.76
CA LEU A 26 5.15 4.20 -9.93
C LEU A 26 6.21 3.48 -10.76
N LYS A 27 5.79 2.79 -11.83
CA LYS A 27 6.75 2.15 -12.75
C LYS A 27 7.61 3.17 -13.47
N GLN A 28 7.08 4.36 -13.77
CA GLN A 28 7.88 5.43 -14.37
C GLN A 28 9.01 5.90 -13.45
N PHE A 29 8.84 5.75 -12.15
CA PHE A 29 9.90 6.04 -11.17
C PHE A 29 10.84 4.86 -10.92
N GLY A 30 10.65 3.76 -11.62
CA GLY A 30 11.51 2.59 -11.52
C GLY A 30 11.01 1.48 -10.62
N ALA A 31 9.86 1.63 -9.99
CA ALA A 31 9.32 0.61 -9.09
C ALA A 31 8.90 -0.66 -9.83
N VAL A 32 9.03 -1.78 -9.16
CA VAL A 32 8.43 -3.04 -9.58
C VAL A 32 7.08 -3.15 -8.87
N VAL A 33 6.00 -3.04 -9.62
CA VAL A 33 4.65 -2.92 -9.05
C VAL A 33 3.86 -4.19 -9.28
N ARG A 34 3.26 -4.71 -8.21
CA ARG A 34 2.21 -5.71 -8.27
C ARG A 34 0.93 -5.09 -7.74
N THR A 35 -0.20 -5.60 -8.19
CA THR A 35 -1.50 -5.08 -7.80
C THR A 35 -2.41 -6.20 -7.32
N ALA A 36 -3.33 -5.85 -6.41
CA ALA A 36 -4.37 -6.75 -5.94
C ALA A 36 -5.66 -5.96 -5.76
N ARG A 37 -6.79 -6.55 -6.11
CA ARG A 37 -8.09 -5.88 -6.01
C ARG A 37 -8.83 -6.16 -4.70
N GLY A 38 -8.20 -6.86 -3.77
CA GLY A 38 -8.80 -7.16 -2.48
C GLY A 38 -7.75 -7.58 -1.46
N ALA A 39 -8.13 -7.52 -0.19
CA ALA A 39 -7.21 -7.76 0.92
C ALA A 39 -6.70 -9.20 0.97
N ARG A 40 -7.57 -10.19 0.73
CA ARG A 40 -7.15 -11.60 0.79
C ARG A 40 -6.14 -11.96 -0.30
N LYS A 41 -6.36 -11.45 -1.51
CA LYS A 41 -5.40 -11.66 -2.60
C LYS A 41 -4.08 -10.97 -2.29
N ALA A 42 -4.12 -9.77 -1.74
CA ALA A 42 -2.92 -9.05 -1.32
C ALA A 42 -2.15 -9.84 -0.27
N LEU A 43 -2.84 -10.37 0.73
CA LEU A 43 -2.20 -11.16 1.78
C LEU A 43 -1.53 -12.41 1.20
N ALA A 44 -2.19 -13.10 0.27
CA ALA A 44 -1.61 -14.28 -0.38
C ALA A 44 -0.33 -13.93 -1.14
N LEU A 45 -0.32 -12.79 -1.85
CA LEU A 45 0.88 -12.31 -2.53
C LEU A 45 2.00 -11.97 -1.55
N LEU A 46 1.67 -11.28 -0.45
CA LEU A 46 2.65 -10.90 0.57
C LEU A 46 3.24 -12.10 1.30
N ALA A 47 2.48 -13.18 1.42
CA ALA A 47 2.96 -14.40 2.06
C ALA A 47 3.94 -15.19 1.18
N THR A 48 3.88 -15.04 -0.14
CA THR A 48 4.67 -15.83 -1.09
C THR A 48 5.71 -15.04 -1.85
N THR A 49 5.58 -13.70 -1.91
CA THR A 49 6.55 -12.84 -2.59
C THR A 49 6.92 -11.69 -1.66
N SER A 50 8.17 -11.25 -1.72
CA SER A 50 8.60 -10.13 -0.90
C SER A 50 8.20 -8.80 -1.53
N ALA A 51 7.83 -7.83 -0.69
CA ALA A 51 7.61 -6.45 -1.09
C ALA A 51 8.38 -5.53 -0.14
N HIS A 52 8.73 -4.34 -0.62
CA HIS A 52 9.40 -3.34 0.21
C HIS A 52 8.40 -2.40 0.87
N VAL A 53 7.21 -2.25 0.29
CA VAL A 53 6.18 -1.35 0.80
C VAL A 53 4.81 -1.82 0.33
N LEU A 54 3.81 -1.64 1.21
CA LEU A 54 2.41 -1.87 0.91
C LEU A 54 1.70 -0.52 0.78
N VAL A 55 0.90 -0.37 -0.29
CA VAL A 55 -0.02 0.76 -0.44
C VAL A 55 -1.41 0.17 -0.52
N SER A 56 -2.27 0.47 0.45
CA SER A 56 -3.60 -0.14 0.52
C SER A 56 -4.70 0.87 0.71
N ASP A 57 -5.74 0.76 -0.10
CA ASP A 57 -7.03 1.38 0.22
C ASP A 57 -7.55 0.77 1.52
N LEU A 58 -8.22 1.59 2.33
CA LEU A 58 -8.84 1.11 3.56
C LEU A 58 -10.25 0.58 3.32
N ALA A 59 -11.04 1.29 2.50
CA ALA A 59 -12.43 0.91 2.24
C ALA A 59 -12.51 -0.05 1.05
N MET A 60 -12.59 -1.32 1.32
CA MET A 60 -12.73 -2.36 0.29
C MET A 60 -13.81 -3.34 0.69
N PRO A 61 -14.49 -3.99 -0.30
CA PRO A 61 -15.46 -5.04 0.00
C PRO A 61 -14.83 -6.21 0.76
N ASP A 62 -15.61 -6.88 1.56
CA ASP A 62 -15.25 -8.04 2.37
C ASP A 62 -14.28 -7.64 3.49
N GLU A 63 -12.98 -7.80 3.28
CA GLU A 63 -11.96 -7.43 4.26
C GLU A 63 -11.37 -6.07 3.89
N ASP A 64 -11.24 -5.17 4.86
CA ASP A 64 -10.71 -3.82 4.62
C ASP A 64 -9.18 -3.75 4.76
N GLY A 65 -8.63 -2.55 4.55
CA GLY A 65 -7.18 -2.34 4.66
C GLY A 65 -6.66 -2.48 6.09
N LEU A 66 -7.47 -2.20 7.10
CA LEU A 66 -7.07 -2.41 8.50
C LEU A 66 -6.90 -3.89 8.81
N TRP A 67 -7.83 -4.71 8.32
CA TRP A 67 -7.73 -6.16 8.44
C TRP A 67 -6.47 -6.68 7.74
N LEU A 68 -6.21 -6.17 6.53
CA LEU A 68 -5.03 -6.58 5.76
C LEU A 68 -3.74 -6.31 6.53
N LEU A 69 -3.61 -5.10 7.10
CA LEU A 69 -2.40 -4.76 7.83
C LEU A 69 -2.24 -5.62 9.07
N ASP A 70 -3.32 -5.87 9.80
CA ASP A 70 -3.27 -6.75 10.97
C ASP A 70 -2.77 -8.14 10.59
N GLN A 71 -3.28 -8.71 9.51
CA GLN A 71 -2.84 -10.02 9.03
C GLN A 71 -1.39 -9.99 8.54
N LEU A 72 -1.00 -8.91 7.84
CA LEU A 72 0.37 -8.75 7.38
C LEU A 72 1.37 -8.77 8.55
N ARG A 73 1.05 -8.06 9.64
CA ARG A 73 1.94 -7.97 10.79
C ARG A 73 2.08 -9.31 11.55
N ARG A 74 1.18 -10.26 11.29
CA ARG A 74 1.25 -11.61 11.84
C ARG A 74 2.11 -12.56 11.02
N LEU A 75 2.53 -12.16 9.82
CA LEU A 75 3.41 -12.99 8.98
C LEU A 75 4.80 -13.10 9.64
N PRO A 76 5.51 -14.23 9.43
CA PRO A 76 6.83 -14.42 10.00
C PRO A 76 7.82 -13.33 9.57
N HIS A 77 8.75 -13.00 10.44
CA HIS A 77 9.87 -12.12 10.10
C HIS A 77 10.69 -12.73 8.96
N GLY A 78 11.21 -11.88 8.09
CA GLY A 78 11.93 -12.33 6.89
C GLY A 78 11.04 -12.46 5.67
N GLN A 79 9.70 -12.45 5.87
CA GLN A 79 8.74 -12.24 4.79
C GLN A 79 8.35 -10.75 4.76
N SER A 80 7.10 -10.45 4.48
CA SER A 80 6.66 -9.05 4.35
C SER A 80 6.07 -8.46 5.64
N GLY A 81 6.22 -9.15 6.78
CA GLY A 81 5.52 -8.79 8.02
C GLY A 81 5.87 -7.43 8.60
N SER A 82 7.08 -6.93 8.37
CA SER A 82 7.56 -5.68 8.95
C SER A 82 7.72 -4.54 7.94
N ILE A 83 7.23 -4.69 6.72
CA ILE A 83 7.40 -3.65 5.70
C ILE A 83 6.58 -2.40 6.04
N PRO A 84 7.03 -1.21 5.61
CA PRO A 84 6.21 -0.01 5.75
C PRO A 84 4.92 -0.11 4.94
N ALA A 85 3.88 0.56 5.43
CA ALA A 85 2.56 0.53 4.83
C ALA A 85 1.96 1.92 4.76
N ILE A 86 1.36 2.25 3.63
CA ILE A 86 0.68 3.50 3.37
C ILE A 86 -0.81 3.21 3.21
N ALA A 87 -1.63 3.91 4.00
CA ALA A 87 -3.08 3.85 3.87
C ALA A 87 -3.57 4.92 2.91
N VAL A 88 -4.51 4.56 2.06
CA VAL A 88 -5.16 5.49 1.13
C VAL A 88 -6.67 5.30 1.23
N THR A 89 -7.43 6.37 1.37
CA THR A 89 -8.88 6.24 1.41
C THR A 89 -9.61 7.49 0.94
N ALA A 90 -10.77 7.29 0.33
CA ALA A 90 -11.75 8.35 0.08
C ALA A 90 -12.77 8.46 1.22
N ASP A 91 -12.85 7.46 2.07
CA ASP A 91 -13.88 7.34 3.12
C ASP A 91 -13.37 7.89 4.44
N ARG A 92 -13.46 9.21 4.61
CA ARG A 92 -13.02 9.88 5.83
C ARG A 92 -14.03 9.76 6.98
N HIS A 93 -15.23 9.29 6.72
CA HIS A 93 -16.24 9.11 7.77
C HIS A 93 -15.97 7.85 8.58
N HIS A 94 -15.50 6.79 7.93
CA HIS A 94 -15.25 5.51 8.58
C HIS A 94 -13.78 5.28 8.89
N TYR A 95 -12.86 6.00 8.23
CA TYR A 95 -11.42 5.82 8.40
C TYR A 95 -10.74 7.17 8.56
N ASP A 96 -9.98 7.32 9.63
CA ASP A 96 -9.22 8.54 9.90
C ASP A 96 -7.74 8.23 10.15
N LEU A 97 -6.96 9.30 10.24
CA LEU A 97 -5.51 9.19 10.47
C LEU A 97 -5.20 8.43 11.76
N LYS A 98 -5.96 8.67 12.83
CA LYS A 98 -5.71 8.02 14.11
C LYS A 98 -5.91 6.51 14.03
N GLN A 99 -7.01 6.05 13.40
CA GLN A 99 -7.24 4.63 13.20
C GLN A 99 -6.12 3.98 12.39
N ALA A 100 -5.69 4.63 11.30
CA ALA A 100 -4.63 4.11 10.46
C ALA A 100 -3.31 4.03 11.22
N ALA A 101 -2.95 5.08 11.94
CA ALA A 101 -1.72 5.11 12.73
C ALA A 101 -1.75 4.06 13.84
N ASP A 102 -2.87 3.93 14.55
CA ASP A 102 -3.03 2.95 15.63
C ASP A 102 -2.95 1.51 15.09
N ALA A 103 -3.40 1.29 13.86
CA ALA A 103 -3.31 -0.02 13.21
C ALA A 103 -1.89 -0.35 12.74
N GLY A 104 -1.01 0.64 12.64
CA GLY A 104 0.38 0.44 12.25
C GLY A 104 0.75 0.94 10.86
N PHE A 105 -0.13 1.72 10.21
CA PHE A 105 0.24 2.38 8.95
C PHE A 105 1.23 3.51 9.23
N ASP A 106 2.20 3.65 8.35
CA ASP A 106 3.27 4.64 8.47
C ASP A 106 2.94 5.97 7.82
N ALA A 107 1.97 5.98 6.91
CA ALA A 107 1.47 7.18 6.26
C ALA A 107 0.00 7.00 5.91
N PHE A 108 -0.71 8.12 5.80
CA PHE A 108 -2.14 8.15 5.49
C PHE A 108 -2.39 9.24 4.46
N LEU A 109 -2.94 8.84 3.31
CA LEU A 109 -3.27 9.74 2.21
C LEU A 109 -4.75 9.66 1.91
N THR A 110 -5.35 10.78 1.55
CA THR A 110 -6.77 10.83 1.18
C THR A 110 -6.93 11.00 -0.32
N LYS A 111 -7.90 10.30 -0.90
CA LYS A 111 -8.21 10.43 -2.33
C LYS A 111 -8.92 11.74 -2.62
N PRO A 112 -8.68 12.36 -3.77
CA PRO A 112 -7.79 11.89 -4.83
C PRO A 112 -6.32 12.07 -4.47
N VAL A 113 -5.51 11.03 -4.67
CA VAL A 113 -4.08 11.07 -4.38
C VAL A 113 -3.33 11.40 -5.66
N ASP A 114 -2.46 12.40 -5.58
CA ASP A 114 -1.50 12.65 -6.64
C ASP A 114 -0.49 11.50 -6.65
N PRO A 115 -0.36 10.75 -7.78
CA PRO A 115 0.59 9.65 -7.83
C PRO A 115 2.04 10.06 -7.58
N PHE A 116 2.41 11.30 -7.88
CA PHE A 116 3.75 11.82 -7.57
C PHE A 116 3.95 11.99 -6.06
N GLU A 117 2.92 12.43 -5.34
CA GLU A 117 2.95 12.48 -3.88
C GLU A 117 3.09 11.08 -3.28
N LEU A 118 2.39 10.10 -3.86
CA LEU A 118 2.50 8.72 -3.44
C LEU A 118 3.93 8.21 -3.65
N ALA A 119 4.51 8.47 -4.81
CA ALA A 119 5.90 8.07 -5.09
C ALA A 119 6.88 8.70 -4.10
N ALA A 120 6.69 9.97 -3.75
CA ALA A 120 7.53 10.66 -2.77
C ALA A 120 7.39 10.05 -1.37
N ALA A 121 6.17 9.71 -0.96
CA ALA A 121 5.91 9.06 0.32
C ALA A 121 6.59 7.68 0.39
N ILE A 122 6.50 6.90 -0.67
CA ILE A 122 7.16 5.60 -0.77
C ILE A 122 8.68 5.77 -0.64
N ALA A 123 9.25 6.69 -1.42
CA ALA A 123 10.69 6.93 -1.40
C ALA A 123 11.19 7.26 0.00
N LYS A 124 10.46 8.13 0.72
CA LYS A 124 10.80 8.49 2.09
C LYS A 124 10.80 7.28 3.01
N LEU A 125 9.77 6.43 2.92
CA LEU A 125 9.63 5.28 3.81
C LEU A 125 10.68 4.20 3.55
N VAL A 126 11.14 4.05 2.31
CA VAL A 126 12.15 3.04 1.97
C VAL A 126 13.57 3.61 1.95
N GLY A 127 13.76 4.85 2.37
CA GLY A 127 15.09 5.46 2.50
C GLY A 127 15.69 5.94 1.18
N ARG A 128 14.86 6.37 0.26
CA ARG A 128 15.33 6.87 -1.05
C ARG A 128 15.16 8.41 -1.15
#